data_4e36d26edb3906fe6dc61f3b883a9bdb
#
_entry.id   4e36d26edb3906fe6dc61f3b883a9bdb
#
_cell.length_a   1.000
_cell.length_b   1.000
_cell.length_c   1.000
_cell.angle_alpha   90.00
_cell.angle_beta   90.00
_cell.angle_gamma   90.00
#
_symmetry.space_group_name_H-M   'P 1'
#
loop_
_entity.id
_entity.type
_entity.pdbx_description
1 polymer ?
#
loop_
_entity_poly.entity_id
_entity_poly.type
_entity_poly.pdbx_seq_one_letter_code
_entity_poly.pdbx_strand_id
1 'polypeptide(L)'
;MNKLFAIVAAALLLAACNPNQNNSQNNAASAPPAASNSAAAQSEGQQPPAMALPADATELEAAAAKAVEGYQPAAEKQVIYFDKDSKPTDKPSPGGYYREVLGTMPDGRLVVQDFYQDSGKPQILPAIISKGGDPKDFSTDVNDSLVVWKEEDGTISSAGKFIQGKLDGWMSLYRDGRLVIQGRDSDSELEGEVVFFYNDGKPMMWVRPAADKQHVILSTYYPGSGSILFSAIHNANGEGDPVMSAWDKQGKPTELPAVRADLEAVQTAMTDLQEYANRHGALKDGGGQSASAPK
;
A
#
# COMPACT_ATOMS: atom_id res chain seq x y z
N MET A 1 9.58 2.29 4.80
CA MET A 1 9.04 2.43 3.42
C MET A 1 9.94 3.19 2.45
N ASN A 2 10.63 4.26 2.84
CA ASN A 2 11.46 5.06 1.91
C ASN A 2 12.58 4.28 1.18
N LYS A 3 13.19 3.27 1.79
CA LYS A 3 14.24 2.45 1.14
C LYS A 3 13.65 1.45 0.13
N LEU A 4 12.47 0.88 0.41
CA LEU A 4 11.80 -0.04 -0.50
C LEU A 4 11.41 0.66 -1.81
N PHE A 5 10.92 1.92 -1.73
CA PHE A 5 10.60 2.75 -2.89
C PHE A 5 11.83 3.16 -3.68
N ALA A 6 12.96 3.44 -3.03
CA ALA A 6 14.21 3.74 -3.72
C ALA A 6 14.73 2.53 -4.51
N ILE A 7 14.57 1.31 -3.99
CA ILE A 7 14.91 0.05 -4.67
C ILE A 7 13.99 -0.17 -5.88
N VAL A 8 12.69 0.10 -5.75
CA VAL A 8 11.73 0.00 -6.85
C VAL A 8 12.08 0.96 -7.99
N ALA A 9 12.39 2.22 -7.68
CA ALA A 9 12.80 3.20 -8.69
C ALA A 9 14.12 2.84 -9.37
N ALA A 10 15.10 2.36 -8.61
CA ALA A 10 16.40 1.98 -9.14
C ALA A 10 16.35 0.73 -10.03
N ALA A 11 15.55 -0.27 -9.67
CA ALA A 11 15.42 -1.51 -10.45
C ALA A 11 14.77 -1.29 -11.82
N LEU A 12 13.76 -0.41 -11.89
CA LEU A 12 13.10 -0.06 -13.15
C LEU A 12 13.99 0.84 -14.03
N LEU A 13 14.80 1.72 -13.43
CA LEU A 13 15.75 2.56 -14.17
C LEU A 13 16.90 1.75 -14.80
N LEU A 14 17.38 0.69 -14.13
CA LEU A 14 18.42 -0.18 -14.68
C LEU A 14 17.95 -0.99 -15.90
N ALA A 15 16.68 -1.37 -15.94
CA ALA A 15 16.09 -2.03 -17.10
C ALA A 15 15.93 -1.08 -18.32
N ALA A 16 15.81 0.23 -18.08
CA ALA A 16 15.62 1.25 -19.12
C ALA A 16 16.92 1.87 -19.63
N CYS A 17 18.02 1.83 -18.88
CA CYS A 17 19.23 2.64 -19.12
C CYS A 17 20.49 1.87 -19.54
N ASN A 18 20.43 0.90 -20.46
CA ASN A 18 21.66 0.43 -21.09
C ASN A 18 21.60 0.40 -22.63
N PRO A 19 21.78 1.56 -23.31
CA PRO A 19 21.83 1.59 -24.78
C PRO A 19 23.23 1.41 -25.37
N ASN A 20 24.33 1.18 -24.63
CA ASN A 20 25.65 1.04 -25.26
C ASN A 20 26.66 0.32 -24.40
N GLN A 21 26.81 -0.99 -24.59
CA GLN A 21 28.12 -1.64 -24.47
C GLN A 21 28.31 -2.63 -25.61
N ASN A 22 28.56 -2.10 -26.81
CA ASN A 22 29.40 -2.78 -27.77
C ASN A 22 30.84 -2.50 -27.34
N ASN A 23 31.46 -3.41 -26.63
CA ASN A 23 32.91 -3.54 -26.66
C ASN A 23 33.27 -5.02 -26.51
N SER A 24 33.70 -5.54 -27.65
CA SER A 24 34.32 -6.86 -27.80
C SER A 24 35.59 -6.93 -26.92
N GLN A 25 35.57 -7.78 -25.91
CA GLN A 25 36.77 -8.46 -25.48
C GLN A 25 36.44 -9.86 -24.98
N ASN A 26 36.92 -10.84 -25.76
CA ASN A 26 37.03 -12.23 -25.39
C ASN A 26 37.81 -12.35 -24.07
N ASN A 27 37.14 -12.82 -23.02
CA ASN A 27 37.79 -13.54 -21.94
C ASN A 27 36.83 -14.64 -21.48
N ALA A 28 37.29 -15.86 -21.70
CA ALA A 28 36.72 -17.05 -21.12
C ALA A 28 36.81 -16.94 -19.59
N ALA A 29 35.73 -16.61 -18.92
CA ALA A 29 35.63 -16.62 -17.47
C ALA A 29 34.64 -17.72 -17.08
N SER A 30 35.19 -18.57 -16.23
CA SER A 30 34.54 -19.69 -15.52
C SER A 30 33.12 -19.41 -15.05
N ALA A 31 32.28 -20.43 -15.21
CA ALA A 31 30.91 -20.45 -14.67
C ALA A 31 30.84 -19.98 -13.22
N PRO A 32 29.92 -19.07 -12.86
CA PRO A 32 29.70 -18.70 -11.47
C PRO A 32 29.17 -19.89 -10.66
N PRO A 33 29.47 -19.95 -9.36
CA PRO A 33 29.07 -21.07 -8.52
C PRO A 33 27.56 -21.17 -8.37
N ALA A 34 27.08 -22.40 -8.21
CA ALA A 34 25.67 -22.83 -8.19
C ALA A 34 24.76 -22.21 -7.10
N ALA A 35 25.19 -21.16 -6.39
CA ALA A 35 24.39 -20.45 -5.40
C ALA A 35 23.34 -19.48 -6.02
N SER A 36 23.49 -19.10 -7.29
CA SER A 36 22.57 -18.18 -7.98
C SER A 36 21.25 -18.82 -8.42
N ASN A 37 21.17 -20.15 -8.51
CA ASN A 37 19.97 -20.85 -9.00
C ASN A 37 18.86 -20.99 -7.96
N SER A 38 19.15 -20.89 -6.66
CA SER A 38 18.12 -21.07 -5.64
C SER A 38 17.22 -19.84 -5.45
N ALA A 39 17.75 -18.63 -5.61
CA ALA A 39 16.97 -17.41 -5.48
C ALA A 39 16.10 -17.15 -6.72
N ALA A 40 16.60 -17.44 -7.92
CA ALA A 40 15.82 -17.38 -9.16
C ALA A 40 14.68 -18.40 -9.16
N ALA A 41 14.92 -19.62 -8.65
CA ALA A 41 13.88 -20.65 -8.49
C ALA A 41 12.79 -20.25 -7.48
N GLN A 42 13.08 -19.38 -6.50
CA GLN A 42 12.08 -18.88 -5.55
C GLN A 42 11.15 -17.82 -6.14
N SER A 43 11.52 -17.17 -7.26
CA SER A 43 10.66 -16.22 -7.97
C SER A 43 9.74 -16.89 -9.00
N GLU A 44 10.10 -18.10 -9.46
CA GLU A 44 9.31 -18.85 -10.42
C GLU A 44 8.08 -19.45 -9.75
N GLY A 45 6.89 -18.98 -10.12
CA GLY A 45 5.61 -19.57 -9.76
C GLY A 45 4.91 -19.00 -8.54
N GLN A 46 5.46 -18.01 -7.81
CA GLN A 46 4.73 -17.33 -6.76
C GLN A 46 3.84 -16.24 -7.36
N GLN A 47 2.54 -16.35 -7.10
CA GLN A 47 1.59 -15.28 -7.39
C GLN A 47 1.53 -14.30 -6.21
N PRO A 48 1.26 -13.00 -6.47
CA PRO A 48 1.00 -12.05 -5.40
C PRO A 48 -0.13 -12.54 -4.51
N PRO A 49 -0.12 -12.18 -3.22
CA PRO A 49 -1.21 -12.51 -2.32
C PRO A 49 -2.53 -11.95 -2.85
N ALA A 50 -3.62 -12.63 -2.55
CA ALA A 50 -4.95 -12.13 -2.85
C ALA A 50 -5.17 -10.78 -2.17
N MET A 51 -6.07 -9.96 -2.72
CA MET A 51 -6.47 -8.69 -2.11
C MET A 51 -7.01 -8.96 -0.69
N ALA A 52 -6.45 -8.25 0.28
CA ALA A 52 -6.82 -8.42 1.69
C ALA A 52 -8.13 -7.72 2.05
N LEU A 53 -8.45 -6.63 1.35
CA LEU A 53 -9.68 -5.87 1.47
C LEU A 53 -10.40 -5.85 0.11
N PRO A 54 -11.72 -5.59 0.09
CA PRO A 54 -12.47 -5.46 -1.15
C PRO A 54 -11.80 -4.51 -2.15
N ALA A 55 -11.75 -4.91 -3.42
CA ALA A 55 -11.22 -4.08 -4.49
C ALA A 55 -12.15 -2.94 -4.89
N ASP A 56 -13.45 -3.08 -4.60
CA ASP A 56 -14.51 -2.13 -4.93
C ASP A 56 -14.93 -1.31 -3.70
N ALA A 57 -15.11 -0.02 -3.91
CA ALA A 57 -15.47 0.93 -2.86
C ALA A 57 -16.81 0.59 -2.18
N THR A 58 -17.80 0.10 -2.95
CA THR A 58 -19.13 -0.23 -2.41
C THR A 58 -19.08 -1.43 -1.47
N GLU A 59 -18.31 -2.46 -1.82
CA GLU A 59 -18.09 -3.62 -0.96
C GLU A 59 -17.33 -3.24 0.31
N LEU A 60 -16.38 -2.29 0.19
CA LEU A 60 -15.63 -1.80 1.33
C LEU A 60 -16.51 -0.99 2.29
N GLU A 61 -17.42 -0.15 1.77
CA GLU A 61 -18.40 0.57 2.59
C GLU A 61 -19.33 -0.39 3.33
N ALA A 62 -19.80 -1.45 2.67
CA ALA A 62 -20.59 -2.49 3.29
C ALA A 62 -19.81 -3.25 4.39
N ALA A 63 -18.52 -3.53 4.17
CA ALA A 63 -17.67 -4.16 5.16
C ALA A 63 -17.44 -3.25 6.40
N ALA A 64 -17.27 -1.94 6.21
CA ALA A 64 -17.14 -0.99 7.29
C ALA A 64 -18.45 -0.89 8.11
N ALA A 65 -19.59 -0.82 7.46
CA ALA A 65 -20.91 -0.83 8.14
C ALA A 65 -21.10 -2.10 8.98
N LYS A 66 -20.72 -3.26 8.44
CA LYS A 66 -20.77 -4.53 9.15
C LYS A 66 -19.83 -4.59 10.35
N ALA A 67 -18.68 -3.94 10.29
CA ALA A 67 -17.71 -3.94 11.38
C ALA A 67 -18.24 -3.29 12.67
N VAL A 68 -19.19 -2.35 12.55
CA VAL A 68 -19.82 -1.66 13.68
C VAL A 68 -21.25 -2.15 13.96
N GLU A 69 -21.70 -3.22 13.31
CA GLU A 69 -23.06 -3.74 13.47
C GLU A 69 -23.38 -4.07 14.94
N GLY A 70 -24.57 -3.68 15.39
CA GLY A 70 -25.06 -3.96 16.75
C GLY A 70 -24.57 -2.99 17.83
N TYR A 71 -23.93 -1.88 17.47
CA TYR A 71 -23.66 -0.85 18.47
C TYR A 71 -24.96 -0.22 19.00
N GLN A 72 -24.94 0.22 20.26
CA GLN A 72 -26.04 0.95 20.87
C GLN A 72 -25.79 2.45 20.69
N PRO A 73 -26.70 3.19 20.05
CA PRO A 73 -26.54 4.62 19.85
C PRO A 73 -26.39 5.38 21.17
N ALA A 74 -25.53 6.40 21.16
CA ALA A 74 -25.37 7.30 22.30
C ALA A 74 -26.69 8.03 22.61
N ALA A 75 -27.03 8.19 23.89
CA ALA A 75 -28.22 8.93 24.30
C ALA A 75 -28.11 10.43 23.99
N GLU A 76 -26.90 10.98 24.03
CA GLU A 76 -26.60 12.36 23.72
C GLU A 76 -25.47 12.43 22.69
N LYS A 77 -25.56 13.40 21.78
CA LYS A 77 -24.53 13.64 20.77
C LYS A 77 -23.29 14.25 21.44
N GLN A 78 -22.18 13.53 21.39
CA GLN A 78 -20.88 14.03 21.82
C GLN A 78 -20.06 14.36 20.57
N VAL A 79 -19.54 15.60 20.48
CA VAL A 79 -18.68 16.09 19.41
C VAL A 79 -17.35 16.53 20.00
N ILE A 80 -16.26 16.11 19.37
CA ILE A 80 -14.89 16.46 19.72
C ILE A 80 -14.27 17.15 18.52
N TYR A 81 -13.69 18.33 18.72
CA TYR A 81 -13.09 19.10 17.63
C TYR A 81 -11.58 18.95 17.60
N PHE A 82 -11.02 19.04 16.40
CA PHE A 82 -9.58 18.98 16.15
C PHE A 82 -9.18 20.08 15.17
N ASP A 83 -7.97 20.60 15.34
CA ASP A 83 -7.39 21.51 14.37
C ASP A 83 -6.87 20.79 13.12
N LYS A 84 -6.34 21.55 12.17
CA LYS A 84 -5.75 21.00 10.92
C LYS A 84 -4.55 20.06 11.15
N ASP A 85 -3.91 20.16 12.33
CA ASP A 85 -2.79 19.32 12.75
C ASP A 85 -3.26 18.12 13.62
N SER A 86 -4.59 17.85 13.61
CA SER A 86 -5.25 16.74 14.35
C SER A 86 -5.14 16.85 15.87
N LYS A 87 -4.89 18.05 16.43
CA LYS A 87 -4.84 18.29 17.88
C LYS A 87 -6.22 18.64 18.41
N PRO A 88 -6.64 18.09 19.54
CA PRO A 88 -7.95 18.41 20.14
C PRO A 88 -8.08 19.91 20.44
N THR A 89 -9.29 20.45 20.19
CA THR A 89 -9.64 21.86 20.45
C THR A 89 -11.00 21.93 21.14
N ASP A 90 -11.26 23.05 21.85
CA ASP A 90 -12.52 23.24 22.57
C ASP A 90 -13.68 23.71 21.64
N LYS A 91 -13.37 24.08 20.41
CA LYS A 91 -14.33 24.64 19.45
C LYS A 91 -13.92 24.29 18.01
N PRO A 92 -14.86 24.40 17.04
CA PRO A 92 -14.57 24.22 15.62
C PRO A 92 -13.36 25.03 15.14
N SER A 93 -12.51 24.39 14.32
CA SER A 93 -11.31 25.02 13.75
C SER A 93 -11.36 24.93 12.21
N PRO A 94 -11.24 26.04 11.48
CA PRO A 94 -11.20 26.00 10.01
C PRO A 94 -10.10 25.09 9.49
N GLY A 95 -10.41 24.27 8.47
CA GLY A 95 -9.49 23.28 7.91
C GLY A 95 -9.19 22.09 8.85
N GLY A 96 -9.85 22.03 10.00
CA GLY A 96 -9.71 20.91 10.94
C GLY A 96 -10.76 19.83 10.75
N TYR A 97 -11.00 19.08 11.82
CA TYR A 97 -11.90 17.91 11.83
C TYR A 97 -12.81 17.95 13.05
N TYR A 98 -13.85 17.14 13.02
CA TYR A 98 -14.58 16.81 14.23
C TYR A 98 -14.95 15.33 14.24
N ARG A 99 -14.98 14.77 15.46
CA ARG A 99 -15.37 13.39 15.74
C ARG A 99 -16.73 13.38 16.42
N GLU A 100 -17.65 12.57 15.91
CA GLU A 100 -18.89 12.23 16.59
C GLU A 100 -18.75 10.87 17.27
N VAL A 101 -19.10 10.78 18.54
CA VAL A 101 -19.26 9.51 19.25
C VAL A 101 -20.67 9.02 18.95
N LEU A 102 -20.78 8.01 18.10
CA LEU A 102 -22.05 7.47 17.62
C LEU A 102 -22.73 6.58 18.66
N GLY A 103 -21.92 5.91 19.50
CA GLY A 103 -22.44 4.99 20.50
C GLY A 103 -21.39 4.02 21.02
N THR A 104 -21.85 2.87 21.51
CA THR A 104 -21.02 1.91 22.20
C THR A 104 -21.33 0.49 21.76
N MET A 105 -20.29 -0.29 21.46
CA MET A 105 -20.40 -1.72 21.23
C MET A 105 -20.82 -2.46 22.51
N PRO A 106 -21.42 -3.67 22.45
CA PRO A 106 -21.81 -4.44 23.64
C PRO A 106 -20.67 -4.71 24.63
N ASP A 107 -19.42 -4.71 24.17
CA ASP A 107 -18.22 -4.90 25.02
C ASP A 107 -17.65 -3.61 25.61
N GLY A 108 -18.29 -2.46 25.34
CA GLY A 108 -17.96 -1.15 25.90
C GLY A 108 -16.98 -0.34 25.05
N ARG A 109 -16.56 -0.80 23.86
CA ARG A 109 -15.77 0.00 22.92
C ARG A 109 -16.63 1.08 22.29
N LEU A 110 -16.05 2.26 22.04
CA LEU A 110 -16.77 3.37 21.41
C LEU A 110 -16.82 3.19 19.89
N VAL A 111 -17.95 3.55 19.30
CA VAL A 111 -18.12 3.71 17.84
C VAL A 111 -18.09 5.20 17.53
N VAL A 112 -17.20 5.59 16.62
CA VAL A 112 -16.96 6.98 16.23
C VAL A 112 -17.02 7.15 14.74
N GLN A 113 -17.21 8.40 14.32
CA GLN A 113 -17.05 8.81 12.92
C GLN A 113 -16.41 10.19 12.88
N ASP A 114 -15.43 10.38 12.00
CA ASP A 114 -14.74 11.64 11.82
C ASP A 114 -15.22 12.35 10.55
N PHE A 115 -15.21 13.67 10.60
CA PHE A 115 -15.71 14.54 9.55
C PHE A 115 -14.75 15.68 9.29
N TYR A 116 -14.70 16.16 8.06
CA TYR A 116 -14.06 17.42 7.70
C TYR A 116 -14.85 18.58 8.30
N GLN A 117 -14.17 19.51 9.00
CA GLN A 117 -14.83 20.60 9.73
C GLN A 117 -15.60 21.54 8.79
N ASP A 118 -15.02 21.90 7.64
CA ASP A 118 -15.54 22.95 6.78
C ASP A 118 -16.72 22.47 5.91
N SER A 119 -16.66 21.23 5.44
CA SER A 119 -17.71 20.66 4.58
C SER A 119 -18.73 19.80 5.32
N GLY A 120 -18.41 19.35 6.53
CA GLY A 120 -19.22 18.40 7.26
C GLY A 120 -19.33 17.01 6.62
N LYS A 121 -18.50 16.72 5.61
CA LYS A 121 -18.47 15.40 4.97
C LYS A 121 -17.66 14.40 5.78
N PRO A 122 -17.99 13.09 5.74
CA PRO A 122 -17.22 12.06 6.42
C PRO A 122 -15.75 12.04 5.97
N GLN A 123 -14.83 12.02 6.93
CA GLN A 123 -13.40 11.80 6.72
C GLN A 123 -13.07 10.32 6.94
N ILE A 124 -13.75 9.65 7.90
CA ILE A 124 -13.78 8.19 7.98
C ILE A 124 -15.22 7.69 7.98
N LEU A 125 -15.42 6.43 7.62
CA LEU A 125 -16.65 5.71 7.92
C LEU A 125 -16.70 5.34 9.40
N PRO A 126 -17.90 4.99 9.96
CA PRO A 126 -17.99 4.55 11.35
C PRO A 126 -16.96 3.47 11.67
N ALA A 127 -16.20 3.67 12.75
CA ALA A 127 -15.14 2.80 13.20
C ALA A 127 -15.16 2.62 14.73
N ILE A 128 -14.46 1.60 15.21
CA ILE A 128 -14.40 1.28 16.65
C ILE A 128 -13.08 1.77 17.23
N ILE A 129 -13.14 2.43 18.37
CA ILE A 129 -11.99 2.76 19.21
C ILE A 129 -11.75 1.62 20.21
N SER A 130 -10.49 1.25 20.42
CA SER A 130 -10.04 0.26 21.39
C SER A 130 -10.63 0.52 22.78
N LYS A 131 -10.83 -0.55 23.53
CA LYS A 131 -11.36 -0.43 24.89
C LYS A 131 -10.44 0.42 25.78
N GLY A 132 -10.97 1.53 26.30
CA GLY A 132 -10.21 2.50 27.11
C GLY A 132 -9.35 3.47 26.27
N GLY A 133 -9.44 3.41 24.95
CA GLY A 133 -8.81 4.41 24.07
C GLY A 133 -9.45 5.79 24.26
N ASP A 134 -8.63 6.83 24.19
CA ASP A 134 -9.10 8.22 24.33
C ASP A 134 -9.75 8.67 23.01
N PRO A 135 -11.05 9.03 22.97
CA PRO A 135 -11.67 9.53 21.76
C PRO A 135 -11.11 10.90 21.30
N LYS A 136 -10.30 11.57 22.10
CA LYS A 136 -9.54 12.76 21.71
C LYS A 136 -8.22 12.46 21.02
N ASP A 137 -7.81 11.21 20.99
CA ASP A 137 -6.68 10.77 20.20
C ASP A 137 -7.13 10.54 18.75
N PHE A 138 -6.56 11.31 17.81
CA PHE A 138 -6.88 11.26 16.38
C PHE A 138 -5.95 10.33 15.60
N SER A 139 -5.00 9.67 16.28
CA SER A 139 -4.09 8.70 15.66
C SER A 139 -4.77 7.37 15.41
N THR A 140 -4.12 6.52 14.62
CA THR A 140 -4.57 5.14 14.40
C THR A 140 -4.34 4.23 15.60
N ASP A 141 -3.55 4.67 16.60
CA ASP A 141 -3.17 3.88 17.77
C ASP A 141 -4.36 3.52 18.67
N VAL A 142 -5.48 4.22 18.50
CA VAL A 142 -6.72 3.93 19.23
C VAL A 142 -7.71 3.09 18.44
N ASN A 143 -7.48 2.80 17.17
CA ASN A 143 -8.42 2.07 16.31
C ASN A 143 -8.45 0.56 16.62
N ASP A 144 -9.63 -0.05 16.53
CA ASP A 144 -9.85 -1.49 16.81
C ASP A 144 -10.92 -2.10 15.87
N SER A 145 -10.88 -1.73 14.60
CA SER A 145 -11.75 -2.23 13.55
C SER A 145 -11.18 -1.97 12.15
N LEU A 146 -11.98 -2.26 11.11
CA LEU A 146 -11.75 -1.70 9.79
C LEU A 146 -11.98 -0.19 9.83
N VAL A 147 -10.98 0.58 9.39
CA VAL A 147 -11.05 2.03 9.19
C VAL A 147 -10.97 2.32 7.70
N VAL A 148 -11.91 3.08 7.20
CA VAL A 148 -12.01 3.49 5.80
C VAL A 148 -11.96 5.01 5.74
N TRP A 149 -10.93 5.56 5.14
CA TRP A 149 -10.75 7.00 4.95
C TRP A 149 -11.36 7.45 3.64
N LYS A 150 -11.97 8.61 3.68
CA LYS A 150 -12.56 9.28 2.52
C LYS A 150 -11.90 10.65 2.30
N GLU A 151 -11.77 11.02 1.04
CA GLU A 151 -11.45 12.40 0.66
C GLU A 151 -12.67 13.31 0.84
N GLU A 152 -12.44 14.61 0.84
CA GLU A 152 -13.52 15.59 1.02
C GLU A 152 -14.53 15.60 -0.13
N ASP A 153 -14.17 15.09 -1.32
CA ASP A 153 -15.10 14.86 -2.43
C ASP A 153 -16.01 13.64 -2.22
N GLY A 154 -15.72 12.81 -1.21
CA GLY A 154 -16.47 11.63 -0.83
C GLY A 154 -15.91 10.33 -1.42
N THR A 155 -14.84 10.38 -2.21
CA THR A 155 -14.18 9.16 -2.70
C THR A 155 -13.41 8.47 -1.58
N ILE A 156 -13.28 7.15 -1.64
CA ILE A 156 -12.44 6.39 -0.70
C ILE A 156 -10.99 6.56 -1.13
N SER A 157 -10.13 6.97 -0.18
CA SER A 157 -8.69 7.11 -0.40
C SER A 157 -7.91 5.91 0.11
N SER A 158 -8.24 5.40 1.30
CA SER A 158 -7.51 4.29 1.90
C SER A 158 -8.36 3.50 2.88
N ALA A 159 -7.88 2.30 3.23
CA ALA A 159 -8.48 1.46 4.27
C ALA A 159 -7.45 0.55 4.92
N GLY A 160 -7.63 0.27 6.21
CA GLY A 160 -6.83 -0.69 6.96
C GLY A 160 -7.63 -1.29 8.11
N LYS A 161 -7.35 -2.54 8.44
CA LYS A 161 -7.91 -3.19 9.62
C LYS A 161 -6.93 -3.03 10.78
N PHE A 162 -7.44 -2.63 11.93
CA PHE A 162 -6.65 -2.43 13.13
C PHE A 162 -7.15 -3.32 14.25
N ILE A 163 -6.24 -3.80 15.09
CA ILE A 163 -6.49 -4.51 16.33
C ILE A 163 -5.67 -3.81 17.43
N GLN A 164 -6.37 -3.20 18.39
CA GLN A 164 -5.73 -2.47 19.48
C GLN A 164 -4.66 -1.46 18.99
N GLY A 165 -5.01 -0.66 17.97
CA GLY A 165 -4.14 0.36 17.40
C GLY A 165 -3.08 -0.14 16.43
N LYS A 166 -2.91 -1.43 16.27
CA LYS A 166 -1.92 -2.00 15.36
C LYS A 166 -2.57 -2.46 14.06
N LEU A 167 -1.93 -2.14 12.94
CA LEU A 167 -2.39 -2.63 11.64
C LEU A 167 -2.38 -4.16 11.61
N ASP A 168 -3.55 -4.76 11.33
CA ASP A 168 -3.74 -6.20 11.18
C ASP A 168 -3.75 -6.56 9.68
N GLY A 169 -2.59 -6.85 9.14
CA GLY A 169 -2.42 -7.23 7.74
C GLY A 169 -2.05 -6.08 6.82
N TRP A 170 -2.94 -5.68 5.91
CA TRP A 170 -2.65 -4.79 4.79
C TRP A 170 -3.28 -3.42 4.95
N MET A 171 -2.52 -2.37 4.64
CA MET A 171 -3.04 -1.05 4.32
C MET A 171 -3.32 -0.99 2.82
N SER A 172 -4.48 -0.51 2.44
CA SER A 172 -4.94 -0.45 1.06
C SER A 172 -5.19 0.99 0.63
N LEU A 173 -4.76 1.35 -0.58
CA LEU A 173 -4.97 2.65 -1.21
C LEU A 173 -5.88 2.47 -2.41
N TYR A 174 -6.87 3.35 -2.52
CA TYR A 174 -7.87 3.34 -3.58
C TYR A 174 -7.73 4.58 -4.46
N ARG A 175 -7.97 4.44 -5.74
CA ARG A 175 -8.09 5.52 -6.72
C ARG A 175 -9.31 5.27 -7.59
N ASP A 176 -10.16 6.27 -7.73
CA ASP A 176 -11.41 6.17 -8.51
C ASP A 176 -12.28 4.97 -8.11
N GLY A 177 -12.36 4.70 -6.79
CA GLY A 177 -13.14 3.60 -6.23
C GLY A 177 -12.54 2.21 -6.42
N ARG A 178 -11.29 2.08 -6.86
CA ARG A 178 -10.61 0.80 -7.09
C ARG A 178 -9.31 0.70 -6.31
N LEU A 179 -9.04 -0.47 -5.76
CA LEU A 179 -7.77 -0.77 -5.11
C LEU A 179 -6.62 -0.68 -6.11
N VAL A 180 -5.63 0.16 -5.82
CA VAL A 180 -4.44 0.35 -6.68
C VAL A 180 -3.14 -0.05 -5.99
N ILE A 181 -3.07 -0.01 -4.66
CA ILE A 181 -1.90 -0.41 -3.87
C ILE A 181 -2.39 -1.11 -2.61
N GLN A 182 -1.76 -2.20 -2.24
CA GLN A 182 -1.83 -2.72 -0.88
C GLN A 182 -0.42 -2.97 -0.37
N GLY A 183 -0.17 -2.61 0.87
CA GLY A 183 1.11 -2.81 1.52
C GLY A 183 0.93 -3.25 2.95
N ARG A 184 1.80 -4.10 3.43
CA ARG A 184 1.94 -4.39 4.85
C ARG A 184 3.33 -4.00 5.29
N ASP A 185 3.36 -3.35 6.44
CA ASP A 185 4.60 -3.08 7.13
C ASP A 185 4.95 -4.26 8.05
N SER A 186 6.19 -4.37 8.39
CA SER A 186 6.65 -5.24 9.45
C SER A 186 7.48 -4.42 10.42
N ASP A 187 7.72 -4.95 11.59
CA ASP A 187 8.57 -4.31 12.61
C ASP A 187 10.02 -4.12 12.14
N SER A 188 10.38 -4.64 10.94
CA SER A 188 11.68 -4.43 10.31
C SER A 188 11.52 -3.87 8.88
N GLU A 189 12.37 -2.91 8.52
CA GLU A 189 12.38 -2.27 7.19
C GLU A 189 12.55 -3.25 6.01
N LEU A 190 12.97 -4.50 6.28
CA LEU A 190 13.22 -5.55 5.30
C LEU A 190 12.07 -6.57 5.15
N GLU A 191 11.07 -6.48 6.00
CA GLU A 191 9.94 -7.44 6.00
C GLU A 191 8.67 -6.88 5.36
N GLY A 192 8.67 -5.61 4.96
CA GLY A 192 7.56 -4.97 4.27
C GLY A 192 7.30 -5.58 2.89
N GLU A 193 6.04 -5.65 2.53
CA GLU A 193 5.57 -6.18 1.25
C GLU A 193 4.59 -5.21 0.62
N VAL A 194 4.68 -4.99 -0.70
CA VAL A 194 3.75 -4.11 -1.41
C VAL A 194 3.36 -4.70 -2.76
N VAL A 195 2.08 -4.63 -3.06
CA VAL A 195 1.50 -5.02 -4.36
C VAL A 195 0.84 -3.80 -4.99
N PHE A 196 1.14 -3.55 -6.24
CA PHE A 196 0.50 -2.56 -7.08
C PHE A 196 -0.41 -3.28 -8.07
N PHE A 197 -1.55 -2.68 -8.36
CA PHE A 197 -2.56 -3.26 -9.24
C PHE A 197 -2.83 -2.37 -10.45
N TYR A 198 -3.12 -2.98 -11.57
CA TYR A 198 -3.74 -2.32 -12.71
C TYR A 198 -5.20 -1.98 -12.41
N ASN A 199 -5.79 -1.10 -13.22
CA ASN A 199 -7.21 -0.72 -13.08
C ASN A 199 -8.18 -1.89 -13.28
N ASP A 200 -7.76 -2.99 -13.89
CA ASP A 200 -8.54 -4.21 -14.03
C ASP A 200 -8.45 -5.16 -12.82
N GLY A 201 -7.74 -4.72 -11.76
CA GLY A 201 -7.53 -5.50 -10.54
C GLY A 201 -6.46 -6.58 -10.64
N LYS A 202 -5.78 -6.70 -11.78
CA LYS A 202 -4.64 -7.62 -11.91
C LYS A 202 -3.40 -7.03 -11.28
N PRO A 203 -2.50 -7.87 -10.73
CA PRO A 203 -1.23 -7.38 -10.21
C PRO A 203 -0.41 -6.72 -11.31
N MET A 204 0.19 -5.59 -11.00
CA MET A 204 1.12 -4.87 -11.86
C MET A 204 2.56 -5.08 -11.40
N MET A 205 2.79 -4.95 -10.11
CA MET A 205 4.08 -5.18 -9.50
C MET A 205 3.92 -5.69 -8.07
N TRP A 206 4.82 -6.57 -7.68
CA TRP A 206 4.92 -7.08 -6.33
C TRP A 206 6.36 -6.98 -5.83
N VAL A 207 6.56 -6.28 -4.74
CA VAL A 207 7.84 -6.17 -4.05
C VAL A 207 7.73 -6.85 -2.70
N ARG A 208 8.66 -7.74 -2.40
CA ARG A 208 8.67 -8.53 -1.17
C ARG A 208 10.08 -8.90 -0.74
N PRO A 209 10.30 -9.19 0.54
CA PRO A 209 11.51 -9.87 0.98
C PRO A 209 11.57 -11.29 0.43
N ALA A 210 12.77 -11.78 0.15
CA ALA A 210 12.99 -13.20 -0.11
C ALA A 210 12.92 -14.01 1.21
N ALA A 211 12.77 -15.32 1.10
CA ALA A 211 12.69 -16.21 2.27
C ALA A 211 13.94 -16.16 3.17
N ASP A 212 15.10 -15.86 2.60
CA ASP A 212 16.36 -15.72 3.32
C ASP A 212 16.52 -14.36 4.05
N LYS A 213 15.57 -13.40 3.84
CA LYS A 213 15.59 -12.05 4.39
C LYS A 213 16.84 -11.22 4.05
N GLN A 214 17.69 -11.72 3.14
CA GLN A 214 18.88 -11.04 2.65
C GLN A 214 18.68 -10.39 1.29
N HIS A 215 17.58 -10.77 0.62
CA HIS A 215 17.26 -10.27 -0.71
C HIS A 215 15.85 -9.66 -0.72
N VAL A 216 15.63 -8.76 -1.67
CA VAL A 216 14.32 -8.21 -2.04
C VAL A 216 14.02 -8.66 -3.46
N ILE A 217 12.83 -9.18 -3.67
CA ILE A 217 12.33 -9.64 -4.96
C ILE A 217 11.31 -8.62 -5.48
N LEU A 218 11.57 -8.09 -6.66
CA LEU A 218 10.63 -7.32 -7.44
C LEU A 218 10.12 -8.20 -8.58
N SER A 219 8.80 -8.30 -8.74
CA SER A 219 8.18 -9.00 -9.86
C SER A 219 7.18 -8.06 -10.54
N THR A 220 7.15 -8.03 -11.88
CA THR A 220 6.16 -7.29 -12.66
C THR A 220 5.34 -8.25 -13.50
N TYR A 221 4.14 -7.83 -13.88
CA TYR A 221 3.16 -8.68 -14.51
C TYR A 221 2.58 -8.01 -15.75
N TYR A 222 2.21 -8.80 -16.75
CA TYR A 222 1.52 -8.31 -17.95
C TYR A 222 0.11 -7.81 -17.62
N PRO A 223 -0.29 -6.65 -18.15
CA PRO A 223 -1.67 -6.16 -18.00
C PRO A 223 -2.67 -7.16 -18.60
N GLY A 224 -3.84 -7.27 -17.99
CA GLY A 224 -4.94 -8.13 -18.44
C GLY A 224 -4.76 -9.62 -18.16
N SER A 225 -3.56 -10.19 -18.33
CA SER A 225 -3.31 -11.61 -18.06
C SER A 225 -2.91 -11.87 -16.59
N GLY A 226 -2.13 -10.97 -15.99
CA GLY A 226 -1.50 -11.21 -14.70
C GLY A 226 -0.37 -12.24 -14.74
N SER A 227 0.09 -12.66 -15.92
CA SER A 227 1.27 -13.51 -16.05
C SER A 227 2.54 -12.71 -15.78
N ILE A 228 3.57 -13.39 -15.24
CA ILE A 228 4.84 -12.71 -14.93
C ILE A 228 5.49 -12.19 -16.20
N LEU A 229 5.99 -10.97 -16.14
CA LEU A 229 6.73 -10.29 -17.20
C LEU A 229 8.22 -10.27 -16.89
N PHE A 230 8.57 -9.92 -15.66
CA PHE A 230 9.95 -9.68 -15.25
C PHE A 230 10.10 -9.90 -13.74
N SER A 231 11.28 -10.34 -13.33
CA SER A 231 11.68 -10.39 -11.93
C SER A 231 13.11 -9.92 -11.78
N ALA A 232 13.37 -9.18 -10.69
CA ALA A 232 14.70 -8.80 -10.26
C ALA A 232 14.87 -9.16 -8.78
N ILE A 233 16.02 -9.73 -8.45
CA ILE A 233 16.40 -10.08 -7.09
C ILE A 233 17.61 -9.22 -6.72
N HIS A 234 17.43 -8.38 -5.71
CA HIS A 234 18.44 -7.46 -5.20
C HIS A 234 18.91 -7.89 -3.82
N ASN A 235 20.18 -7.65 -3.50
CA ASN A 235 20.61 -7.70 -2.11
C ASN A 235 19.85 -6.63 -1.29
N ALA A 236 19.40 -6.97 -0.10
CA ALA A 236 18.65 -6.06 0.77
C ALA A 236 19.48 -4.83 1.21
N ASN A 237 20.82 -4.94 1.22
CA ASN A 237 21.72 -3.81 1.46
C ASN A 237 21.91 -2.88 0.25
N GLY A 238 21.37 -3.26 -0.93
CA GLY A 238 21.50 -2.48 -2.17
C GLY A 238 22.82 -2.63 -2.90
N GLU A 239 23.70 -3.53 -2.47
CA GLU A 239 25.01 -3.76 -3.08
C GLU A 239 24.95 -4.86 -4.16
N GLY A 240 25.78 -4.72 -5.19
CA GLY A 240 25.92 -5.69 -6.27
C GLY A 240 24.84 -5.55 -7.36
N ASP A 241 25.05 -6.27 -8.46
CA ASP A 241 24.11 -6.28 -9.57
C ASP A 241 22.93 -7.22 -9.30
N PRO A 242 21.69 -6.85 -9.67
CA PRO A 242 20.53 -7.70 -9.50
C PRO A 242 20.58 -8.93 -10.42
N VAL A 243 20.04 -10.04 -9.95
CA VAL A 243 19.72 -11.19 -10.81
C VAL A 243 18.38 -10.93 -11.47
N MET A 244 18.34 -10.88 -12.82
CA MET A 244 17.18 -10.53 -13.59
C MET A 244 16.70 -11.70 -14.45
N SER A 245 15.38 -11.84 -14.58
CA SER A 245 14.72 -12.82 -15.45
C SER A 245 13.52 -12.18 -16.14
N ALA A 246 13.23 -12.59 -17.37
CA ALA A 246 12.08 -12.10 -18.12
C ALA A 246 11.34 -13.25 -18.82
N TRP A 247 10.04 -13.05 -19.04
CA TRP A 247 9.15 -14.02 -19.69
C TRP A 247 8.29 -13.32 -20.73
N ASP A 248 7.99 -14.02 -21.83
CA ASP A 248 7.04 -13.56 -22.82
C ASP A 248 5.58 -13.71 -22.33
N LYS A 249 4.61 -13.23 -23.12
CA LYS A 249 3.17 -13.28 -22.79
C LYS A 249 2.61 -14.70 -22.66
N GLN A 250 3.35 -15.70 -23.16
CA GLN A 250 3.03 -17.13 -23.02
C GLN A 250 3.70 -17.77 -21.80
N GLY A 251 4.46 -16.99 -21.01
CA GLY A 251 5.16 -17.47 -19.83
C GLY A 251 6.47 -18.21 -20.13
N LYS A 252 6.99 -18.09 -21.36
CA LYS A 252 8.26 -18.69 -21.75
C LYS A 252 9.40 -17.74 -21.42
N PRO A 253 10.50 -18.22 -20.79
CA PRO A 253 11.70 -17.40 -20.55
C PRO A 253 12.20 -16.75 -21.84
N THR A 254 12.56 -15.48 -21.73
CA THR A 254 13.02 -14.66 -22.85
C THR A 254 14.11 -13.67 -22.43
N GLU A 255 14.71 -12.97 -23.37
CA GLU A 255 15.73 -11.95 -23.12
C GLU A 255 15.08 -10.58 -22.84
N LEU A 256 15.70 -9.78 -21.96
CA LEU A 256 15.21 -8.46 -21.56
C LEU A 256 14.87 -7.53 -22.73
N PRO A 257 15.66 -7.44 -23.82
CA PRO A 257 15.33 -6.60 -24.97
C PRO A 257 13.98 -6.91 -25.60
N ALA A 258 13.54 -8.18 -25.55
CA ALA A 258 12.27 -8.61 -26.16
C ALA A 258 11.03 -8.08 -25.41
N VAL A 259 11.16 -7.76 -24.13
CA VAL A 259 10.06 -7.27 -23.27
C VAL A 259 10.21 -5.80 -22.86
N ARG A 260 11.17 -5.09 -23.42
CA ARG A 260 11.49 -3.69 -23.07
C ARG A 260 10.28 -2.77 -23.13
N ALA A 261 9.52 -2.81 -24.21
CA ALA A 261 8.34 -1.94 -24.37
C ALA A 261 7.25 -2.22 -23.33
N ASP A 262 7.05 -3.49 -22.95
CA ASP A 262 6.12 -3.86 -21.90
C ASP A 262 6.62 -3.38 -20.53
N LEU A 263 7.93 -3.42 -20.24
CA LEU A 263 8.53 -2.88 -19.02
C LEU A 263 8.41 -1.35 -18.94
N GLU A 264 8.62 -0.63 -20.05
CA GLU A 264 8.44 0.83 -20.12
C GLU A 264 6.99 1.22 -19.84
N ALA A 265 6.01 0.44 -20.30
CA ALA A 265 4.59 0.65 -19.99
C ALA A 265 4.29 0.44 -18.50
N VAL A 266 4.86 -0.59 -17.85
CA VAL A 266 4.76 -0.80 -16.41
C VAL A 266 5.38 0.38 -15.66
N GLN A 267 6.57 0.84 -16.05
CA GLN A 267 7.26 1.96 -15.43
C GLN A 267 6.43 3.25 -15.49
N THR A 268 5.80 3.54 -16.63
CA THR A 268 4.92 4.69 -16.79
C THR A 268 3.72 4.61 -15.85
N ALA A 269 3.05 3.46 -15.78
CA ALA A 269 1.92 3.24 -14.88
C ALA A 269 2.33 3.34 -13.39
N MET A 270 3.52 2.87 -13.05
CA MET A 270 4.07 2.97 -11.70
C MET A 270 4.36 4.42 -11.29
N THR A 271 4.94 5.22 -12.19
CA THR A 271 5.21 6.64 -11.92
C THR A 271 3.91 7.38 -11.61
N ASP A 272 2.86 7.16 -12.39
CA ASP A 272 1.54 7.76 -12.16
C ASP A 272 0.93 7.35 -10.80
N LEU A 273 1.03 6.07 -10.43
CA LEU A 273 0.55 5.61 -9.12
C LEU A 273 1.40 6.14 -7.95
N GLN A 274 2.71 6.27 -8.13
CA GLN A 274 3.58 6.82 -7.11
C GLN A 274 3.30 8.31 -6.87
N GLU A 275 3.06 9.09 -7.91
CA GLU A 275 2.64 10.47 -7.80
C GLU A 275 1.28 10.59 -7.09
N TYR A 276 0.34 9.71 -7.41
CA TYR A 276 -0.94 9.62 -6.72
C TYR A 276 -0.76 9.33 -5.24
N ALA A 277 -0.01 8.27 -4.88
CA ALA A 277 0.25 7.87 -3.51
C ALA A 277 0.95 8.96 -2.68
N ASN A 278 1.89 9.69 -3.28
CA ASN A 278 2.58 10.81 -2.64
C ASN A 278 1.64 11.99 -2.33
N ARG A 279 0.70 12.28 -3.24
CA ARG A 279 -0.31 13.34 -3.03
C ARG A 279 -1.26 13.01 -1.88
N HIS A 280 -1.64 11.75 -1.73
CA HIS A 280 -2.58 11.28 -0.71
C HIS A 280 -1.92 10.82 0.60
N GLY A 281 -0.61 11.03 0.77
CA GLY A 281 0.10 10.73 2.01
C GLY A 281 0.22 9.25 2.36
N ALA A 282 -0.26 8.35 1.49
CA ALA A 282 -0.37 6.91 1.76
C ALA A 282 0.97 6.20 1.96
N LEU A 283 2.09 6.87 1.64
CA LEU A 283 3.44 6.31 1.73
C LEU A 283 4.33 7.08 2.71
N LYS A 284 3.78 8.06 3.43
CA LYS A 284 4.48 8.75 4.50
C LYS A 284 4.31 7.95 5.78
N ASP A 285 5.43 7.45 6.25
CA ASP A 285 5.70 6.85 7.56
C ASP A 285 4.49 6.18 8.23
N GLY A 286 4.56 4.88 8.48
CA GLY A 286 3.53 4.02 9.09
C GLY A 286 3.02 4.42 10.49
N GLY A 287 2.89 5.70 10.75
CA GLY A 287 2.23 6.32 11.88
C GLY A 287 1.26 7.34 11.34
N GLY A 288 -0.02 7.17 11.66
CA GLY A 288 -1.14 7.97 11.21
C GLY A 288 -0.85 9.47 11.23
N GLN A 289 -0.51 10.00 10.06
CA GLN A 289 -0.61 11.42 9.81
C GLN A 289 -1.69 11.63 8.77
N SER A 290 -2.73 12.30 9.21
CA SER A 290 -3.78 12.87 8.40
C SER A 290 -3.22 13.42 7.09
N ALA A 291 -3.86 13.09 5.98
CA ALA A 291 -3.65 13.80 4.73
C ALA A 291 -3.85 15.31 4.98
N SER A 292 -2.76 16.05 5.06
CA SER A 292 -2.84 17.49 4.98
C SER A 292 -3.29 17.84 3.56
N ALA A 293 -4.40 18.54 3.44
CA ALA A 293 -4.92 19.02 2.17
C ALA A 293 -3.81 19.71 1.34
N PRO A 294 -3.79 19.51 0.02
CA PRO A 294 -2.86 20.24 -0.84
C PRO A 294 -3.11 21.74 -0.73
N LYS A 295 -2.00 22.51 -0.71
CA LYS A 295 -2.03 23.97 -0.74
C LYS A 295 -2.52 24.46 -2.10
#